data_376d2598a9518b4b14d1a0396716ed3d
#
_entry.id   376d2598a9518b4b14d1a0396716ed3d
#
_cell.length_a   1.000
_cell.length_b   1.000
_cell.length_c   1.000
_cell.angle_alpha   90.00
_cell.angle_beta   90.00
_cell.angle_gamma   90.00
#
_symmetry.space_group_name_H-M   'P 1'
#
loop_
_entity.id
_entity.type
_entity.pdbx_description
1 polymer ?
#
loop_
_entity_poly.entity_id
_entity_poly.type
_entity_poly.pdbx_seq_one_letter_code
_entity_poly.pdbx_strand_id
1 'polypeptide(L)'
;MQSNLETLSALERRLSVTLPVADIDNEIESRLKRLSRTVKMHGFRPGKVPLKVVAQQYGPQVRQEVLGDAMQKSFGEAVRNQNLRVAGYPRFDLKPPADGAAEFHYSATFEVYPDVKVGDIGNASIERPHLAVSEAEVDRTIELMRKQRATYEPAQRAAQNEDRVTIDFRGSIDGAEFQGSTGNGQQAVLGDGRLVPDFEANVIGVAAGESKTFDVRFPDDYHGREVAGKTARFEMTVREVASPVLPAVDAQFVKGLGVADGDIAKMRAEIRANVEREVKAKLKSNLREQVMQALLDATKMETPKGLLQMEVQRMQEGMRQELTARGVKVNDDMPLPADLFEQRARRRVNLGLIFSELVKTHNLYARPEQVRAMVDEQAQSYERPEEVVKWFYAAPERLREIESVATEDNIVAWALGVAKVTDKTVGFEELMGKR
;
A
#
# COMPACT_ATOMS: atom_id res chain seq x y z
N MET A 1 1.90 -43.34 12.08
CA MET A 1 2.62 -42.23 11.39
C MET A 1 4.02 -42.12 11.95
N GLN A 2 5.04 -42.20 11.10
CA GLN A 2 6.43 -41.91 11.47
C GLN A 2 6.84 -40.61 10.78
N SER A 3 7.58 -39.75 11.47
CA SER A 3 8.05 -38.50 10.91
C SER A 3 9.51 -38.24 11.32
N ASN A 4 10.32 -37.78 10.37
CA ASN A 4 11.70 -37.38 10.57
C ASN A 4 11.90 -35.94 10.12
N LEU A 5 12.50 -35.11 10.97
CA LEU A 5 12.77 -33.68 10.70
C LEU A 5 14.25 -33.49 10.44
N GLU A 6 14.57 -32.87 9.32
CA GLU A 6 15.91 -32.47 8.90
C GLU A 6 16.00 -30.94 8.81
N THR A 7 17.07 -30.37 9.36
CA THR A 7 17.39 -28.93 9.25
C THR A 7 18.27 -28.70 8.04
N LEU A 8 17.75 -27.96 7.06
CA LEU A 8 18.46 -27.67 5.80
C LEU A 8 19.24 -26.34 5.88
N SER A 9 18.66 -25.34 6.52
CA SER A 9 19.31 -24.04 6.75
C SER A 9 18.84 -23.40 8.07
N ALA A 10 19.19 -22.16 8.32
CA ALA A 10 18.71 -21.42 9.51
C ALA A 10 17.16 -21.41 9.58
N LEU A 11 16.48 -21.24 8.44
CA LEU A 11 15.02 -21.17 8.38
C LEU A 11 14.37 -22.40 7.75
N GLU A 12 15.05 -23.12 6.85
CA GLU A 12 14.46 -24.18 6.07
C GLU A 12 14.53 -25.53 6.75
N ARG A 13 13.43 -26.26 6.74
CA ARG A 13 13.25 -27.59 7.32
C ARG A 13 12.67 -28.53 6.26
N ARG A 14 13.05 -29.81 6.36
CA ARG A 14 12.42 -30.90 5.60
C ARG A 14 11.84 -31.90 6.56
N LEU A 15 10.56 -32.17 6.43
CA LEU A 15 9.84 -33.18 7.19
C LEU A 15 9.53 -34.35 6.26
N SER A 16 10.10 -35.51 6.53
CA SER A 16 9.77 -36.75 5.84
C SER A 16 8.72 -37.51 6.66
N VAL A 17 7.62 -37.88 6.04
CA VAL A 17 6.49 -38.54 6.69
C VAL A 17 6.16 -39.84 5.97
N THR A 18 5.87 -40.88 6.79
CA THR A 18 5.42 -42.18 6.32
C THR A 18 4.01 -42.45 6.83
N LEU A 19 3.11 -42.77 5.91
CA LEU A 19 1.71 -43.10 6.20
C LEU A 19 1.38 -44.51 5.74
N PRO A 20 0.56 -45.28 6.47
CA PRO A 20 0.05 -46.58 6.02
C PRO A 20 -0.86 -46.40 4.79
N VAL A 21 -0.61 -47.14 3.70
CA VAL A 21 -1.47 -47.09 2.51
C VAL A 21 -2.88 -47.59 2.83
N ALA A 22 -3.02 -48.53 3.76
CA ALA A 22 -4.32 -49.03 4.20
C ALA A 22 -5.28 -47.93 4.71
N ASP A 23 -4.76 -46.92 5.44
CA ASP A 23 -5.56 -45.81 5.93
C ASP A 23 -6.07 -44.92 4.78
N ILE A 24 -5.21 -44.70 3.78
CA ILE A 24 -5.53 -43.95 2.57
C ILE A 24 -6.59 -44.69 1.75
N ASP A 25 -6.42 -45.98 1.51
CA ASP A 25 -7.35 -46.79 0.74
C ASP A 25 -8.73 -46.91 1.42
N ASN A 26 -8.77 -47.05 2.74
CA ASN A 26 -10.01 -47.03 3.52
C ASN A 26 -10.78 -45.71 3.37
N GLU A 27 -10.06 -44.57 3.42
CA GLU A 27 -10.69 -43.27 3.22
C GLU A 27 -11.18 -43.07 1.77
N ILE A 28 -10.40 -43.53 0.77
CA ILE A 28 -10.81 -43.52 -0.63
C ILE A 28 -12.12 -44.31 -0.80
N GLU A 29 -12.17 -45.53 -0.25
CA GLU A 29 -13.38 -46.37 -0.34
C GLU A 29 -14.58 -45.71 0.35
N SER A 30 -14.36 -45.11 1.51
CA SER A 30 -15.39 -44.37 2.25
C SER A 30 -15.95 -43.19 1.45
N ARG A 31 -15.07 -42.41 0.79
CA ARG A 31 -15.49 -41.28 -0.05
C ARG A 31 -16.23 -41.73 -1.30
N LEU A 32 -15.73 -42.77 -1.97
CA LEU A 32 -16.42 -43.34 -3.12
C LEU A 32 -17.81 -43.90 -2.76
N LYS A 33 -17.96 -44.51 -1.58
CA LYS A 33 -19.28 -44.97 -1.06
C LYS A 33 -20.22 -43.80 -0.78
N ARG A 34 -19.70 -42.67 -0.25
CA ARG A 34 -20.51 -41.44 -0.07
C ARG A 34 -20.89 -40.85 -1.41
N LEU A 35 -19.95 -40.75 -2.34
CA LEU A 35 -20.18 -40.19 -3.67
C LEU A 35 -21.20 -41.01 -4.46
N SER A 36 -21.19 -42.36 -4.37
CA SER A 36 -22.16 -43.23 -5.05
C SER A 36 -23.62 -42.95 -4.65
N ARG A 37 -23.85 -42.37 -3.46
CA ARG A 37 -25.18 -42.01 -2.97
C ARG A 37 -25.67 -40.66 -3.44
N THR A 38 -24.78 -39.79 -3.87
CA THR A 38 -25.09 -38.37 -4.20
C THR A 38 -24.87 -38.04 -5.67
N VAL A 39 -23.98 -38.74 -6.35
CA VAL A 39 -23.62 -38.42 -7.73
C VAL A 39 -24.78 -38.67 -8.70
N LYS A 40 -24.98 -37.74 -9.62
CA LYS A 40 -25.86 -37.89 -10.79
C LYS A 40 -25.04 -38.36 -11.97
N MET A 41 -25.37 -39.54 -12.48
CA MET A 41 -24.64 -40.15 -13.60
C MET A 41 -25.65 -40.60 -14.67
N HIS A 42 -25.33 -40.34 -15.93
CA HIS A 42 -26.19 -40.74 -17.05
C HIS A 42 -26.41 -42.26 -17.06
N GLY A 43 -27.65 -42.69 -17.21
CA GLY A 43 -28.01 -44.10 -17.20
C GLY A 43 -28.28 -44.71 -15.81
N PHE A 44 -28.12 -43.94 -14.72
CA PHE A 44 -28.38 -44.44 -13.36
C PHE A 44 -29.31 -43.51 -12.59
N ARG A 45 -30.17 -44.10 -11.78
CA ARG A 45 -30.99 -43.34 -10.83
C ARG A 45 -30.09 -42.78 -9.72
N PRO A 46 -30.25 -41.49 -9.31
CA PRO A 46 -29.50 -40.91 -8.20
C PRO A 46 -29.51 -41.80 -6.95
N GLY A 47 -28.34 -42.07 -6.37
CA GLY A 47 -28.17 -42.90 -5.18
C GLY A 47 -28.16 -44.41 -5.46
N LYS A 48 -28.22 -44.85 -6.72
CA LYS A 48 -28.19 -46.26 -7.13
C LYS A 48 -27.04 -46.57 -8.14
N VAL A 49 -26.05 -45.69 -8.21
CA VAL A 49 -24.88 -45.92 -9.07
C VAL A 49 -23.97 -47.01 -8.44
N PRO A 50 -23.60 -48.07 -9.17
CA PRO A 50 -22.72 -49.10 -8.65
C PRO A 50 -21.35 -48.52 -8.28
N LEU A 51 -20.79 -48.92 -7.12
CA LEU A 51 -19.51 -48.45 -6.62
C LEU A 51 -18.38 -48.60 -7.64
N LYS A 52 -18.35 -49.72 -8.41
CA LYS A 52 -17.38 -49.96 -9.47
C LYS A 52 -17.38 -48.86 -10.54
N VAL A 53 -18.55 -48.39 -10.96
CA VAL A 53 -18.69 -47.37 -11.99
C VAL A 53 -18.24 -46.02 -11.44
N VAL A 54 -18.59 -45.68 -10.18
CA VAL A 54 -18.12 -44.50 -9.50
C VAL A 54 -16.60 -44.51 -9.34
N ALA A 55 -16.02 -45.64 -8.93
CA ALA A 55 -14.59 -45.79 -8.77
C ALA A 55 -13.82 -45.65 -10.10
N GLN A 56 -14.40 -46.12 -11.20
CA GLN A 56 -13.78 -46.02 -12.54
C GLN A 56 -13.75 -44.53 -12.99
N GLN A 57 -14.82 -43.78 -12.74
CA GLN A 57 -14.95 -42.41 -13.23
C GLN A 57 -14.32 -41.36 -12.29
N TYR A 58 -14.47 -41.52 -10.99
CA TYR A 58 -14.05 -40.56 -9.98
C TYR A 58 -12.87 -41.03 -9.11
N GLY A 59 -12.46 -42.28 -9.26
CA GLY A 59 -11.40 -42.86 -8.44
C GLY A 59 -10.10 -42.09 -8.44
N PRO A 60 -9.55 -41.70 -9.61
CA PRO A 60 -8.32 -40.88 -9.66
C PRO A 60 -8.43 -39.56 -8.94
N GLN A 61 -9.54 -38.86 -9.13
CA GLN A 61 -9.80 -37.58 -8.47
C GLN A 61 -9.93 -37.74 -6.95
N VAL A 62 -10.75 -38.68 -6.49
CA VAL A 62 -10.94 -38.96 -5.05
C VAL A 62 -9.63 -39.39 -4.41
N ARG A 63 -8.80 -40.19 -5.10
CA ARG A 63 -7.47 -40.56 -4.60
C ARG A 63 -6.56 -39.36 -4.42
N GLN A 64 -6.54 -38.45 -5.37
CA GLN A 64 -5.75 -37.19 -5.28
C GLN A 64 -6.21 -36.32 -4.13
N GLU A 65 -7.52 -36.14 -3.94
CA GLU A 65 -8.10 -35.38 -2.83
C GLU A 65 -7.75 -36.01 -1.47
N VAL A 66 -7.92 -37.34 -1.33
CA VAL A 66 -7.61 -38.06 -0.08
C VAL A 66 -6.12 -37.99 0.25
N LEU A 67 -5.25 -38.12 -0.74
CA LEU A 67 -3.81 -37.99 -0.56
C LEU A 67 -3.45 -36.58 -0.11
N GLY A 68 -4.02 -35.55 -0.74
CA GLY A 68 -3.82 -34.14 -0.34
C GLY A 68 -4.23 -33.90 1.10
N ASP A 69 -5.41 -34.35 1.50
CA ASP A 69 -5.93 -34.19 2.86
C ASP A 69 -5.10 -34.97 3.89
N ALA A 70 -4.70 -36.21 3.56
CA ALA A 70 -3.86 -37.04 4.43
C ALA A 70 -2.48 -36.39 4.67
N MET A 71 -1.87 -35.85 3.60
CA MET A 71 -0.61 -35.11 3.71
C MET A 71 -0.75 -33.85 4.56
N GLN A 72 -1.78 -33.02 4.30
CA GLN A 72 -2.01 -31.79 5.04
C GLN A 72 -2.27 -32.07 6.52
N LYS A 73 -3.08 -33.07 6.83
CA LYS A 73 -3.40 -33.47 8.21
C LYS A 73 -2.15 -33.99 8.93
N SER A 74 -1.41 -34.92 8.34
CA SER A 74 -0.23 -35.52 8.95
C SER A 74 0.91 -34.53 9.09
N PHE A 75 1.10 -33.62 8.12
CA PHE A 75 2.03 -32.51 8.22
C PHE A 75 1.67 -31.60 9.41
N GLY A 76 0.41 -31.17 9.52
CA GLY A 76 -0.03 -30.32 10.61
C GLY A 76 0.12 -30.98 11.99
N GLU A 77 -0.08 -32.29 12.12
CA GLU A 77 0.17 -33.06 13.34
C GLU A 77 1.67 -33.12 13.67
N ALA A 78 2.52 -33.40 12.71
CA ALA A 78 3.95 -33.49 12.90
C ALA A 78 4.57 -32.14 13.31
N VAL A 79 4.13 -31.05 12.66
CA VAL A 79 4.56 -29.68 12.98
C VAL A 79 4.18 -29.31 14.43
N ARG A 80 2.93 -29.60 14.85
CA ARG A 80 2.48 -29.38 16.23
C ARG A 80 3.30 -30.16 17.26
N ASN A 81 3.54 -31.46 17.00
CA ASN A 81 4.30 -32.33 17.88
C ASN A 81 5.75 -31.86 18.06
N GLN A 82 6.30 -31.19 17.06
CA GLN A 82 7.66 -30.63 17.08
C GLN A 82 7.72 -29.17 17.54
N ASN A 83 6.58 -28.57 17.93
CA ASN A 83 6.45 -27.15 18.31
C ASN A 83 7.01 -26.17 17.25
N LEU A 84 6.90 -26.51 15.97
CA LEU A 84 7.39 -25.67 14.90
C LEU A 84 6.34 -24.62 14.48
N ARG A 85 6.80 -23.42 14.14
CA ARG A 85 5.99 -22.35 13.59
C ARG A 85 6.33 -22.21 12.11
N VAL A 86 5.47 -22.69 11.23
CA VAL A 86 5.67 -22.66 9.77
C VAL A 86 5.47 -21.26 9.23
N ALA A 87 6.42 -20.77 8.43
CA ALA A 87 6.42 -19.49 7.78
C ALA A 87 6.14 -19.66 6.27
N GLY A 88 4.92 -19.35 5.84
CA GLY A 88 4.49 -19.55 4.45
C GLY A 88 3.93 -20.94 4.17
N TYR A 89 3.85 -21.29 2.89
CA TYR A 89 3.29 -22.57 2.46
C TYR A 89 4.38 -23.63 2.32
N PRO A 90 4.15 -24.89 2.81
CA PRO A 90 5.05 -26.00 2.58
C PRO A 90 5.02 -26.46 1.12
N ARG A 91 6.17 -26.89 0.60
CA ARG A 91 6.27 -27.58 -0.68
C ARG A 91 6.31 -29.07 -0.42
N PHE A 92 5.34 -29.78 -0.97
CA PHE A 92 5.24 -31.23 -0.88
C PHE A 92 5.92 -31.90 -2.07
N ASP A 93 6.84 -32.80 -1.81
CA ASP A 93 7.49 -33.66 -2.80
C ASP A 93 7.02 -35.11 -2.57
N LEU A 94 6.31 -35.64 -3.54
CA LEU A 94 5.74 -36.99 -3.50
C LEU A 94 6.73 -38.01 -4.06
N LYS A 95 6.91 -39.11 -3.34
CA LYS A 95 7.53 -40.30 -3.91
C LYS A 95 6.41 -41.30 -4.27
N PRO A 96 6.15 -41.53 -5.55
CA PRO A 96 5.12 -42.53 -5.94
C PRO A 96 5.40 -43.84 -5.25
N PRO A 97 4.41 -44.47 -4.58
CA PRO A 97 4.60 -45.78 -4.00
C PRO A 97 4.87 -46.80 -5.12
N ALA A 98 5.79 -47.73 -4.88
CA ALA A 98 5.92 -48.91 -5.73
C ALA A 98 4.63 -49.73 -5.68
N ASP A 99 4.31 -50.45 -6.75
CA ASP A 99 3.13 -51.33 -6.79
C ASP A 99 3.17 -52.33 -5.63
N GLY A 100 2.12 -52.32 -4.79
CA GLY A 100 2.01 -53.17 -3.60
C GLY A 100 2.75 -52.65 -2.35
N ALA A 101 3.23 -51.41 -2.34
CA ALA A 101 3.85 -50.85 -1.16
C ALA A 101 2.83 -50.69 -0.01
N ALA A 102 3.23 -51.11 1.21
CA ALA A 102 2.40 -50.96 2.41
C ALA A 102 2.41 -49.53 2.97
N GLU A 103 3.37 -48.72 2.54
CA GLU A 103 3.63 -47.39 3.06
C GLU A 103 3.68 -46.34 1.93
N PHE A 104 3.12 -45.17 2.23
CA PHE A 104 3.19 -44.00 1.41
C PHE A 104 4.15 -43.00 2.05
N HIS A 105 5.14 -42.56 1.25
CA HIS A 105 6.17 -41.63 1.72
C HIS A 105 6.05 -40.28 0.99
N TYR A 106 6.11 -39.22 1.75
CA TYR A 106 6.27 -37.86 1.19
C TYR A 106 7.26 -37.05 2.00
N SER A 107 7.81 -36.00 1.39
CA SER A 107 8.57 -34.99 2.12
C SER A 107 7.93 -33.62 1.94
N ALA A 108 7.94 -32.83 3.00
CA ALA A 108 7.50 -31.45 3.01
C ALA A 108 8.69 -30.53 3.34
N THR A 109 9.04 -29.65 2.42
CA THR A 109 10.07 -28.62 2.64
C THR A 109 9.35 -27.31 2.95
N PHE A 110 9.70 -26.68 4.06
CA PHE A 110 9.05 -25.47 4.55
C PHE A 110 10.03 -24.62 5.35
N GLU A 111 9.71 -23.34 5.47
CA GLU A 111 10.43 -22.41 6.35
C GLU A 111 9.73 -22.30 7.70
N VAL A 112 10.52 -21.99 8.72
CA VAL A 112 10.04 -21.68 10.06
C VAL A 112 10.22 -20.19 10.34
N TYR A 113 9.40 -19.64 11.24
CA TYR A 113 9.62 -18.29 11.74
C TYR A 113 11.01 -18.17 12.37
N PRO A 114 11.76 -17.11 12.05
CA PRO A 114 13.05 -16.87 12.71
C PRO A 114 12.89 -16.61 14.20
N ASP A 115 13.91 -16.93 14.94
CA ASP A 115 14.08 -16.46 16.33
C ASP A 115 14.61 -15.03 16.30
N VAL A 116 13.68 -14.05 16.38
CA VAL A 116 14.00 -12.64 16.23
C VAL A 116 14.66 -12.12 17.49
N LYS A 117 15.94 -11.80 17.40
CA LYS A 117 16.65 -11.06 18.46
C LYS A 117 16.66 -9.58 18.08
N VAL A 118 15.75 -8.82 18.68
CA VAL A 118 15.71 -7.38 18.45
C VAL A 118 17.01 -6.76 18.93
N GLY A 119 17.66 -6.01 18.05
CA GLY A 119 18.93 -5.34 18.37
C GLY A 119 18.73 -4.18 19.34
N ASP A 120 19.82 -3.80 20.02
CA ASP A 120 19.82 -2.66 20.93
C ASP A 120 19.70 -1.35 20.14
N ILE A 121 18.62 -0.60 20.36
CA ILE A 121 18.39 0.73 19.78
C ILE A 121 18.82 1.86 20.71
N GLY A 122 19.39 1.57 21.89
CA GLY A 122 19.82 2.59 22.86
C GLY A 122 20.87 3.56 22.31
N ASN A 123 21.59 3.16 21.26
CA ASN A 123 22.53 4.02 20.56
C ASN A 123 21.97 4.64 19.25
N ALA A 124 20.75 4.30 18.85
CA ALA A 124 20.11 4.89 17.71
C ALA A 124 19.79 6.37 17.98
N SER A 125 20.16 7.25 17.05
CA SER A 125 19.81 8.66 17.13
C SER A 125 18.48 8.90 16.37
N ILE A 126 17.47 9.39 17.08
CA ILE A 126 16.17 9.72 16.53
C ILE A 126 15.96 11.23 16.65
N GLU A 127 15.78 11.91 15.54
CA GLU A 127 15.43 13.33 15.54
C GLU A 127 13.92 13.47 15.70
N ARG A 128 13.47 14.02 16.83
CA ARG A 128 12.05 14.31 17.05
C ARG A 128 11.72 15.67 16.44
N PRO A 129 11.04 15.71 15.28
CA PRO A 129 10.73 16.97 14.64
C PRO A 129 9.68 17.74 15.45
N HIS A 130 9.86 19.03 15.58
CA HIS A 130 8.94 19.93 16.24
C HIS A 130 8.65 21.14 15.35
N LEU A 131 7.38 21.50 15.21
CA LEU A 131 6.89 22.67 14.49
C LEU A 131 5.69 23.25 15.23
N ALA A 132 5.77 24.54 15.57
CA ALA A 132 4.62 25.30 16.06
C ALA A 132 4.00 26.07 14.88
N VAL A 133 2.72 25.88 14.65
CA VAL A 133 1.97 26.61 13.61
C VAL A 133 1.80 28.06 14.03
N SER A 134 2.34 29.00 13.25
CA SER A 134 2.22 30.44 13.46
C SER A 134 1.11 31.03 12.59
N GLU A 135 0.85 32.34 12.74
CA GLU A 135 -0.10 33.08 11.87
C GLU A 135 0.36 33.07 10.41
N ALA A 136 1.67 33.03 10.17
CA ALA A 136 2.21 32.99 8.79
C ALA A 136 1.77 31.77 8.00
N GLU A 137 1.71 30.57 8.63
CA GLU A 137 1.22 29.37 7.98
C GLU A 137 -0.29 29.42 7.71
N VAL A 138 -1.04 30.05 8.63
CA VAL A 138 -2.49 30.27 8.43
C VAL A 138 -2.72 31.23 7.27
N ASP A 139 -1.98 32.37 7.22
CA ASP A 139 -2.07 33.33 6.12
C ASP A 139 -1.68 32.71 4.77
N ARG A 140 -0.61 31.92 4.76
CA ARG A 140 -0.21 31.16 3.54
C ARG A 140 -1.30 30.20 3.06
N THR A 141 -1.96 29.51 3.99
CA THR A 141 -3.05 28.60 3.65
C THR A 141 -4.25 29.36 3.09
N ILE A 142 -4.60 30.52 3.67
CA ILE A 142 -5.65 31.38 3.16
C ILE A 142 -5.30 31.90 1.76
N GLU A 143 -4.05 32.28 1.52
CA GLU A 143 -3.59 32.77 0.23
C GLU A 143 -3.66 31.67 -0.84
N LEU A 144 -3.30 30.41 -0.49
CA LEU A 144 -3.46 29.27 -1.37
C LEU A 144 -4.93 29.03 -1.72
N MET A 145 -5.84 29.13 -0.73
CA MET A 145 -7.29 29.00 -0.95
C MET A 145 -7.85 30.13 -1.84
N ARG A 146 -7.29 31.35 -1.74
CA ARG A 146 -7.61 32.45 -2.63
C ARG A 146 -7.16 32.18 -4.06
N LYS A 147 -5.93 31.69 -4.24
CA LYS A 147 -5.39 31.33 -5.57
C LYS A 147 -6.22 30.24 -6.25
N GLN A 148 -6.68 29.24 -5.50
CA GLN A 148 -7.56 28.19 -6.03
C GLN A 148 -8.93 28.70 -6.51
N ARG A 149 -9.35 29.88 -6.02
CA ARG A 149 -10.60 30.55 -6.38
C ARG A 149 -10.39 31.82 -7.19
N ALA A 150 -9.18 32.05 -7.69
CA ALA A 150 -8.87 33.19 -8.53
C ALA A 150 -9.73 33.22 -9.77
N THR A 151 -10.26 34.37 -10.13
CA THR A 151 -10.75 34.66 -11.46
C THR A 151 -9.63 35.24 -12.30
N TYR A 152 -9.79 35.24 -13.62
CA TYR A 152 -8.73 35.69 -14.50
C TYR A 152 -9.28 36.78 -15.44
N GLU A 153 -8.58 37.88 -15.52
CA GLU A 153 -8.92 39.01 -16.38
C GLU A 153 -7.84 39.17 -17.47
N PRO A 154 -8.23 39.51 -18.73
CA PRO A 154 -7.30 39.72 -19.82
C PRO A 154 -6.22 40.78 -19.45
N ALA A 155 -4.96 40.44 -19.66
CA ALA A 155 -3.82 41.30 -19.39
C ALA A 155 -3.10 41.67 -20.68
N GLN A 156 -2.89 42.98 -20.90
CA GLN A 156 -2.16 43.51 -22.06
C GLN A 156 -0.66 43.66 -21.75
N ARG A 157 -0.06 42.55 -21.33
CA ARG A 157 1.38 42.46 -21.02
C ARG A 157 1.90 41.06 -21.32
N ALA A 158 3.22 40.93 -21.31
CA ALA A 158 3.86 39.63 -21.38
C ALA A 158 3.47 38.71 -20.18
N ALA A 159 3.35 37.42 -20.44
CA ALA A 159 2.96 36.43 -19.45
C ALA A 159 3.96 36.34 -18.29
N GLN A 160 3.44 36.26 -17.10
CA GLN A 160 4.19 36.16 -15.84
C GLN A 160 3.76 34.88 -15.10
N ASN A 161 4.55 34.52 -14.08
CA ASN A 161 4.15 33.45 -13.18
C ASN A 161 2.77 33.75 -12.56
N GLU A 162 1.94 32.69 -12.36
CA GLU A 162 0.56 32.71 -11.90
C GLU A 162 -0.48 33.21 -12.93
N ASP A 163 -0.06 33.73 -14.09
CA ASP A 163 -1.01 34.06 -15.15
C ASP A 163 -1.60 32.80 -15.77
N ARG A 164 -2.87 32.89 -16.20
CA ARG A 164 -3.49 31.90 -17.06
C ARG A 164 -3.25 32.27 -18.50
N VAL A 165 -2.57 31.39 -19.24
CA VAL A 165 -2.32 31.57 -20.67
C VAL A 165 -3.20 30.64 -21.49
N THR A 166 -3.67 31.13 -22.62
CA THR A 166 -4.30 30.31 -23.67
C THR A 166 -3.31 30.19 -24.81
N ILE A 167 -2.85 28.99 -25.12
CA ILE A 167 -1.78 28.72 -26.07
C ILE A 167 -2.20 27.73 -27.14
N ASP A 168 -1.65 27.92 -28.36
CA ASP A 168 -1.57 26.91 -29.38
C ASP A 168 -0.13 26.44 -29.44
N PHE A 169 0.06 25.16 -29.61
CA PHE A 169 1.40 24.64 -29.80
C PHE A 169 1.43 23.41 -30.68
N ARG A 170 2.59 23.23 -31.31
CA ARG A 170 2.91 22.06 -32.13
C ARG A 170 4.35 21.63 -31.84
N GLY A 171 4.53 20.39 -31.41
CA GLY A 171 5.83 19.80 -31.08
C GLY A 171 6.23 18.72 -32.08
N SER A 172 7.54 18.57 -32.29
CA SER A 172 8.10 17.46 -33.08
C SER A 172 9.41 16.98 -32.49
N ILE A 173 9.69 15.69 -32.63
CA ILE A 173 10.99 15.08 -32.34
C ILE A 173 11.53 14.54 -33.65
N ASP A 174 12.71 15.01 -34.05
CA ASP A 174 13.32 14.65 -35.34
C ASP A 174 12.39 14.85 -36.55
N GLY A 175 11.50 15.86 -36.49
CA GLY A 175 10.53 16.20 -37.50
C GLY A 175 9.24 15.39 -37.50
N ALA A 176 9.08 14.42 -36.59
CA ALA A 176 7.88 13.63 -36.43
C ALA A 176 7.03 14.10 -35.24
N GLU A 177 5.71 14.16 -35.44
CA GLU A 177 4.76 14.44 -34.34
C GLU A 177 4.63 13.22 -33.42
N PHE A 178 4.34 13.47 -32.15
CA PHE A 178 4.13 12.44 -31.13
C PHE A 178 2.79 12.67 -30.40
N GLN A 179 2.34 11.71 -29.64
CA GLN A 179 1.08 11.82 -28.91
C GLN A 179 1.12 12.96 -27.90
N GLY A 180 0.19 13.93 -28.01
CA GLY A 180 0.16 15.13 -27.16
C GLY A 180 1.08 16.26 -27.62
N SER A 181 1.71 16.15 -28.79
CA SER A 181 2.57 17.19 -29.37
C SER A 181 1.82 18.43 -29.86
N THR A 182 0.51 18.37 -30.03
CA THR A 182 -0.30 19.48 -30.55
C THR A 182 -1.42 19.85 -29.60
N GLY A 183 -1.64 21.14 -29.42
CA GLY A 183 -2.75 21.68 -28.64
C GLY A 183 -3.24 22.99 -29.24
N ASN A 184 -4.57 23.17 -29.30
CA ASN A 184 -5.20 24.40 -29.76
C ASN A 184 -6.08 24.95 -28.65
N GLY A 185 -5.86 26.23 -28.27
CA GLY A 185 -6.61 26.89 -27.22
C GLY A 185 -6.45 26.25 -25.83
N GLN A 186 -5.32 25.63 -25.60
CA GLN A 186 -5.05 25.00 -24.30
C GLN A 186 -4.82 26.07 -23.23
N GLN A 187 -5.54 25.92 -22.12
CA GLN A 187 -5.40 26.83 -20.98
C GLN A 187 -4.48 26.19 -19.94
N ALA A 188 -3.49 26.97 -19.49
CA ALA A 188 -2.60 26.60 -18.42
C ALA A 188 -2.36 27.79 -17.50
N VAL A 189 -2.17 27.54 -16.20
CA VAL A 189 -1.71 28.52 -15.24
C VAL A 189 -0.21 28.31 -15.04
N LEU A 190 0.56 29.37 -15.27
CA LEU A 190 2.02 29.31 -15.16
C LEU A 190 2.42 29.18 -13.68
N GLY A 191 3.29 28.22 -13.35
CA GLY A 191 3.73 27.94 -11.98
C GLY A 191 2.90 26.88 -11.24
N ASP A 192 1.85 26.32 -11.88
CA ASP A 192 1.04 25.26 -11.23
C ASP A 192 1.62 23.83 -11.41
N GLY A 193 2.74 23.70 -12.13
CA GLY A 193 3.44 22.44 -12.36
C GLY A 193 2.79 21.50 -13.36
N ARG A 194 1.78 21.96 -14.14
CA ARG A 194 1.11 21.13 -15.17
C ARG A 194 1.88 21.08 -16.46
N LEU A 195 2.68 22.10 -16.75
CA LEU A 195 3.52 22.17 -17.92
C LEU A 195 4.92 21.61 -17.61
N VAL A 196 5.60 21.11 -18.64
CA VAL A 196 7.01 20.73 -18.50
C VAL A 196 7.80 21.99 -18.17
N PRO A 197 8.71 21.97 -17.16
CA PRO A 197 9.41 23.18 -16.68
C PRO A 197 10.10 24.01 -17.80
N ASP A 198 10.78 23.33 -18.73
CA ASP A 198 11.42 24.00 -19.88
C ASP A 198 10.43 24.64 -20.83
N PHE A 199 9.25 24.03 -21.01
CA PHE A 199 8.18 24.62 -21.80
C PHE A 199 7.62 25.87 -21.11
N GLU A 200 7.32 25.78 -19.83
CA GLU A 200 6.78 26.87 -19.02
C GLU A 200 7.74 28.08 -18.99
N ALA A 201 9.02 27.85 -18.79
CA ALA A 201 10.03 28.89 -18.82
C ALA A 201 10.08 29.65 -20.17
N ASN A 202 9.74 28.98 -21.26
CA ASN A 202 9.67 29.59 -22.57
C ASN A 202 8.37 30.35 -22.87
N VAL A 203 7.30 30.08 -22.13
CA VAL A 203 6.01 30.81 -22.19
C VAL A 203 6.10 32.13 -21.41
N ILE A 204 6.78 32.12 -20.26
CA ILE A 204 6.99 33.32 -19.45
C ILE A 204 7.72 34.37 -20.28
N GLY A 205 7.20 35.60 -20.28
CA GLY A 205 7.75 36.73 -21.02
C GLY A 205 7.23 36.88 -22.44
N VAL A 206 6.35 36.00 -22.92
CA VAL A 206 5.71 36.11 -24.25
C VAL A 206 4.36 36.84 -24.12
N ALA A 207 4.08 37.77 -25.02
CA ALA A 207 2.83 38.53 -25.04
C ALA A 207 1.74 37.83 -25.88
N ALA A 208 0.49 38.23 -25.65
CA ALA A 208 -0.63 37.75 -26.48
C ALA A 208 -0.43 38.12 -27.94
N GLY A 209 -0.62 37.18 -28.84
CA GLY A 209 -0.38 37.28 -30.29
C GLY A 209 1.04 36.94 -30.72
N GLU A 210 1.97 36.77 -29.82
CA GLU A 210 3.35 36.40 -30.14
C GLU A 210 3.53 34.89 -30.30
N SER A 211 4.42 34.53 -31.23
CA SER A 211 4.83 33.13 -31.48
C SER A 211 6.30 32.95 -31.17
N LYS A 212 6.64 31.80 -30.63
CA LYS A 212 8.02 31.46 -30.26
C LYS A 212 8.30 30.01 -30.62
N THR A 213 9.51 29.75 -31.15
CA THR A 213 10.00 28.41 -31.39
C THR A 213 11.15 28.12 -30.42
N PHE A 214 11.11 26.98 -29.75
CA PHE A 214 12.09 26.59 -28.74
C PHE A 214 12.18 25.08 -28.59
N ASP A 215 13.27 24.64 -28.01
CA ASP A 215 13.49 23.24 -27.73
C ASP A 215 13.17 22.96 -26.24
N VAL A 216 12.54 21.83 -25.96
CA VAL A 216 12.14 21.38 -24.61
C VAL A 216 12.72 20.00 -24.39
N ARG A 217 13.49 19.84 -23.32
CA ARG A 217 13.95 18.53 -22.89
C ARG A 217 12.94 17.93 -21.92
N PHE A 218 12.41 16.76 -22.26
CA PHE A 218 11.56 16.00 -21.33
C PHE A 218 12.42 15.34 -20.25
N PRO A 219 11.95 15.35 -18.98
CA PRO A 219 12.59 14.60 -17.90
C PRO A 219 12.73 13.11 -18.24
N ASP A 220 13.77 12.46 -17.70
CA ASP A 220 14.02 11.04 -17.95
C ASP A 220 12.89 10.14 -17.35
N ASP A 221 12.23 10.63 -16.30
CA ASP A 221 11.10 9.98 -15.61
C ASP A 221 9.73 10.45 -16.11
N TYR A 222 9.67 11.14 -17.27
CA TYR A 222 8.41 11.62 -17.82
C TYR A 222 7.46 10.45 -18.12
N HIS A 223 6.19 10.60 -17.78
CA HIS A 223 5.17 9.54 -17.90
C HIS A 223 4.98 9.04 -19.34
N GLY A 224 5.22 9.86 -20.36
CA GLY A 224 5.21 9.47 -21.77
C GLY A 224 6.53 8.82 -22.18
N ARG A 225 6.63 7.48 -22.10
CA ARG A 225 7.86 6.71 -22.37
C ARG A 225 8.48 6.99 -23.77
N GLU A 226 7.67 7.38 -24.74
CA GLU A 226 8.11 7.66 -26.10
C GLU A 226 8.93 8.95 -26.20
N VAL A 227 8.72 9.89 -25.25
CA VAL A 227 9.36 11.21 -25.24
C VAL A 227 10.31 11.42 -24.05
N ALA A 228 10.29 10.54 -23.05
CA ALA A 228 11.15 10.63 -21.86
C ALA A 228 12.63 10.74 -22.25
N GLY A 229 13.35 11.71 -21.66
CA GLY A 229 14.77 12.00 -21.92
C GLY A 229 15.07 12.61 -23.28
N LYS A 230 14.08 12.76 -24.18
CA LYS A 230 14.27 13.34 -25.52
C LYS A 230 14.06 14.84 -25.53
N THR A 231 14.62 15.50 -26.54
CA THR A 231 14.38 16.92 -26.82
C THR A 231 13.39 17.05 -27.97
N ALA A 232 12.29 17.79 -27.75
CA ALA A 232 11.30 18.11 -28.75
C ALA A 232 11.38 19.60 -29.10
N ARG A 233 11.18 19.91 -30.38
CA ARG A 233 11.07 21.28 -30.85
C ARG A 233 9.61 21.68 -30.90
N PHE A 234 9.27 22.78 -30.23
CA PHE A 234 7.93 23.32 -30.15
C PHE A 234 7.83 24.66 -30.89
N GLU A 235 6.73 24.82 -31.65
CA GLU A 235 6.24 26.08 -32.12
C GLU A 235 5.01 26.42 -31.32
N MET A 236 5.01 27.55 -30.60
CA MET A 236 3.95 27.97 -29.70
C MET A 236 3.50 29.38 -30.05
N THR A 237 2.20 29.62 -29.96
CA THR A 237 1.57 30.94 -30.06
C THR A 237 0.73 31.19 -28.83
N VAL A 238 0.95 32.31 -28.15
CA VAL A 238 0.12 32.75 -27.01
C VAL A 238 -1.07 33.50 -27.56
N ARG A 239 -2.28 32.96 -27.40
CA ARG A 239 -3.53 33.64 -27.84
C ARG A 239 -3.97 34.71 -26.87
N GLU A 240 -3.89 34.39 -25.57
CA GLU A 240 -4.38 35.26 -24.50
C GLU A 240 -3.49 35.08 -23.27
N VAL A 241 -3.27 36.20 -22.59
CA VAL A 241 -2.69 36.25 -21.25
C VAL A 241 -3.75 36.82 -20.32
N ALA A 242 -4.06 36.16 -19.21
CA ALA A 242 -5.01 36.65 -18.22
C ALA A 242 -4.38 36.61 -16.84
N SER A 243 -4.40 37.75 -16.16
CA SER A 243 -3.85 37.88 -14.81
C SER A 243 -4.83 37.37 -13.74
N PRO A 244 -4.36 36.74 -12.67
CA PRO A 244 -5.21 36.30 -11.60
C PRO A 244 -5.76 37.50 -10.79
N VAL A 245 -7.07 37.47 -10.56
CA VAL A 245 -7.75 38.37 -9.60
C VAL A 245 -8.16 37.54 -8.40
N LEU A 246 -7.44 37.75 -7.31
CA LEU A 246 -7.67 37.01 -6.06
C LEU A 246 -8.89 37.60 -5.34
N PRO A 247 -9.86 36.73 -4.92
CA PRO A 247 -11.01 37.20 -4.16
C PRO A 247 -10.57 37.87 -2.85
N ALA A 248 -11.24 38.94 -2.45
CA ALA A 248 -11.02 39.52 -1.13
C ALA A 248 -11.42 38.57 -0.02
N VAL A 249 -10.70 38.60 1.10
CA VAL A 249 -11.06 37.82 2.29
C VAL A 249 -12.19 38.54 3.02
N ASP A 250 -13.39 38.36 2.51
CA ASP A 250 -14.62 38.97 3.04
C ASP A 250 -15.65 37.89 3.46
N ALA A 251 -16.80 38.32 3.96
CA ALA A 251 -17.85 37.44 4.40
C ALA A 251 -18.37 36.50 3.27
N GLN A 252 -18.29 36.94 1.99
CA GLN A 252 -18.73 36.10 0.87
C GLN A 252 -17.71 34.97 0.58
N PHE A 253 -16.43 35.29 0.59
CA PHE A 253 -15.35 34.30 0.48
C PHE A 253 -15.44 33.25 1.59
N VAL A 254 -15.63 33.76 2.85
CA VAL A 254 -15.74 32.87 4.03
C VAL A 254 -16.95 31.94 3.94
N LYS A 255 -18.11 32.42 3.49
CA LYS A 255 -19.29 31.59 3.24
C LYS A 255 -19.03 30.54 2.15
N GLY A 256 -18.28 30.89 1.12
CA GLY A 256 -17.83 29.98 0.07
C GLY A 256 -16.90 28.88 0.57
N LEU A 257 -16.30 29.01 1.75
CA LEU A 257 -15.51 28.00 2.44
C LEU A 257 -16.32 27.15 3.43
N GLY A 258 -17.63 27.41 3.57
CA GLY A 258 -18.53 26.62 4.44
C GLY A 258 -18.81 27.25 5.80
N VAL A 259 -18.26 28.41 6.11
CA VAL A 259 -18.55 29.14 7.35
C VAL A 259 -19.79 30.00 7.15
N ALA A 260 -20.94 29.52 7.54
CA ALA A 260 -22.26 30.04 7.16
C ALA A 260 -22.52 31.47 7.61
N ASP A 261 -21.97 31.92 8.76
CA ASP A 261 -22.06 33.26 9.29
C ASP A 261 -21.14 34.27 8.61
N GLY A 262 -20.14 33.82 7.86
CA GLY A 262 -19.17 34.65 7.17
C GLY A 262 -18.13 35.28 8.10
N ASP A 263 -17.95 34.73 9.30
CA ASP A 263 -16.99 35.23 10.30
C ASP A 263 -15.56 34.84 9.93
N ILE A 264 -14.73 35.85 9.65
CA ILE A 264 -13.32 35.69 9.27
C ILE A 264 -12.50 35.10 10.44
N ALA A 265 -12.79 35.49 11.68
CA ALA A 265 -12.04 35.01 12.84
C ALA A 265 -12.30 33.51 13.05
N LYS A 266 -13.54 33.05 12.86
CA LYS A 266 -13.92 31.67 12.92
C LYS A 266 -13.27 30.85 11.82
N MET A 267 -13.30 31.34 10.58
CA MET A 267 -12.60 30.70 9.45
C MET A 267 -11.10 30.54 9.76
N ARG A 268 -10.42 31.59 10.26
CA ARG A 268 -9.00 31.52 10.62
C ARG A 268 -8.73 30.46 11.70
N ALA A 269 -9.61 30.39 12.72
CA ALA A 269 -9.49 29.39 13.78
C ALA A 269 -9.67 27.98 13.26
N GLU A 270 -10.62 27.75 12.34
CA GLU A 270 -10.83 26.45 11.69
C GLU A 270 -9.66 26.05 10.80
N ILE A 271 -9.11 26.99 10.01
CA ILE A 271 -7.92 26.77 9.18
C ILE A 271 -6.72 26.43 10.08
N ARG A 272 -6.49 27.20 11.15
CA ARG A 272 -5.42 26.91 12.13
C ARG A 272 -5.55 25.49 12.68
N ALA A 273 -6.73 25.12 13.18
CA ALA A 273 -6.96 23.79 13.72
C ALA A 273 -6.73 22.69 12.69
N ASN A 274 -7.06 22.92 11.41
CA ASN A 274 -6.79 21.98 10.32
C ASN A 274 -5.29 21.84 10.05
N VAL A 275 -4.57 22.97 9.93
CA VAL A 275 -3.11 22.98 9.70
C VAL A 275 -2.38 22.32 10.88
N GLU A 276 -2.77 22.61 12.12
CA GLU A 276 -2.19 21.98 13.31
C GLU A 276 -2.39 20.45 13.32
N ARG A 277 -3.58 19.98 12.92
CA ARG A 277 -3.84 18.52 12.78
C ARG A 277 -2.97 17.90 11.69
N GLU A 278 -2.85 18.57 10.55
CA GLU A 278 -2.03 18.08 9.42
C GLU A 278 -0.54 18.03 9.79
N VAL A 279 -0.03 19.09 10.44
CA VAL A 279 1.33 19.17 10.98
C VAL A 279 1.56 18.05 12.00
N LYS A 280 0.67 17.90 12.98
CA LYS A 280 0.76 16.85 14.01
C LYS A 280 0.81 15.44 13.37
N ALA A 281 -0.04 15.17 12.39
CA ALA A 281 -0.06 13.90 11.68
C ALA A 281 1.26 13.66 10.93
N LYS A 282 1.80 14.69 10.27
CA LYS A 282 3.06 14.58 9.51
C LYS A 282 4.26 14.39 10.42
N LEU A 283 4.33 15.14 11.55
CA LEU A 283 5.36 14.98 12.58
C LEU A 283 5.34 13.54 13.16
N LYS A 284 4.14 13.04 13.48
CA LYS A 284 3.97 11.68 13.98
C LYS A 284 4.40 10.62 12.94
N SER A 285 4.05 10.82 11.67
CA SER A 285 4.45 9.93 10.58
C SER A 285 5.97 9.91 10.37
N ASN A 286 6.61 11.08 10.37
CA ASN A 286 8.06 11.20 10.22
C ASN A 286 8.80 10.51 11.39
N LEU A 287 8.37 10.77 12.62
CA LEU A 287 8.94 10.15 13.81
C LEU A 287 8.78 8.63 13.80
N ARG A 288 7.60 8.13 13.41
CA ARG A 288 7.33 6.70 13.23
C ARG A 288 8.31 6.09 12.23
N GLU A 289 8.49 6.71 11.07
CA GLU A 289 9.38 6.21 10.02
C GLU A 289 10.84 6.10 10.51
N GLN A 290 11.33 7.07 11.27
CA GLN A 290 12.66 7.02 11.87
C GLN A 290 12.81 5.87 12.88
N VAL A 291 11.81 5.66 13.74
CA VAL A 291 11.79 4.53 14.69
C VAL A 291 11.79 3.20 13.96
N MET A 292 10.93 3.05 12.91
CA MET A 292 10.89 1.84 12.11
C MET A 292 12.23 1.54 11.45
N GLN A 293 12.89 2.57 10.92
CA GLN A 293 14.21 2.43 10.31
C GLN A 293 15.26 2.01 11.34
N ALA A 294 15.28 2.67 12.51
CA ALA A 294 16.20 2.33 13.60
C ALA A 294 16.05 0.86 14.07
N LEU A 295 14.81 0.37 14.18
CA LEU A 295 14.53 -1.02 14.52
C LEU A 295 15.04 -2.01 13.48
N LEU A 296 14.85 -1.69 12.18
CA LEU A 296 15.36 -2.51 11.08
C LEU A 296 16.89 -2.55 11.05
N ASP A 297 17.53 -1.40 11.20
CA ASP A 297 18.99 -1.26 11.13
C ASP A 297 19.68 -1.99 12.32
N ALA A 298 19.06 -1.94 13.50
CA ALA A 298 19.55 -2.62 14.69
C ALA A 298 19.34 -4.15 14.65
N THR A 299 18.33 -4.63 13.91
CA THR A 299 17.90 -6.03 13.95
C THR A 299 18.33 -6.79 12.70
N LYS A 300 19.38 -7.61 12.83
CA LYS A 300 19.82 -8.49 11.73
C LYS A 300 19.02 -9.79 11.76
N MET A 301 18.34 -10.08 10.65
CA MET A 301 17.54 -11.30 10.50
C MET A 301 17.46 -11.73 9.04
N GLU A 302 17.29 -13.03 8.84
CA GLU A 302 16.92 -13.56 7.53
C GLU A 302 15.40 -13.49 7.37
N THR A 303 14.95 -12.96 6.22
CA THR A 303 13.51 -12.88 5.90
C THR A 303 13.06 -14.21 5.31
N PRO A 304 12.06 -14.91 5.89
CA PRO A 304 11.51 -16.11 5.29
C PRO A 304 10.95 -15.82 3.89
N LYS A 305 11.41 -16.59 2.90
CA LYS A 305 11.01 -16.41 1.49
C LYS A 305 9.50 -16.62 1.30
N GLY A 306 8.93 -17.58 2.03
CA GLY A 306 7.50 -17.85 1.99
C GLY A 306 6.67 -16.65 2.44
N LEU A 307 7.05 -15.98 3.52
CA LEU A 307 6.36 -14.76 3.98
C LEU A 307 6.57 -13.59 3.00
N LEU A 308 7.79 -13.47 2.45
CA LEU A 308 8.09 -12.45 1.45
C LEU A 308 7.21 -12.61 0.22
N GLN A 309 7.09 -13.82 -0.32
CA GLN A 309 6.24 -14.11 -1.48
C GLN A 309 4.77 -13.81 -1.20
N MET A 310 4.26 -14.20 -0.05
CA MET A 310 2.87 -13.90 0.35
C MET A 310 2.62 -12.39 0.43
N GLU A 311 3.56 -11.62 0.99
CA GLU A 311 3.43 -10.16 1.09
C GLU A 311 3.52 -9.48 -0.28
N VAL A 312 4.40 -9.94 -1.18
CA VAL A 312 4.48 -9.48 -2.58
C VAL A 312 3.14 -9.72 -3.29
N GLN A 313 2.58 -10.92 -3.19
CA GLN A 313 1.28 -11.25 -3.79
C GLN A 313 0.16 -10.34 -3.25
N ARG A 314 0.14 -10.11 -1.93
CA ARG A 314 -0.82 -9.21 -1.29
C ARG A 314 -0.70 -7.78 -1.80
N MET A 315 0.53 -7.29 -1.99
CA MET A 315 0.77 -5.94 -2.54
C MET A 315 0.38 -5.83 -4.01
N GLN A 316 0.63 -6.86 -4.81
CA GLN A 316 0.19 -6.93 -6.20
C GLN A 316 -1.33 -6.91 -6.32
N GLU A 317 -2.01 -7.70 -5.48
CA GLU A 317 -3.48 -7.72 -5.44
C GLU A 317 -4.07 -6.36 -5.01
N GLY A 318 -3.51 -5.73 -3.98
CA GLY A 318 -3.90 -4.39 -3.55
C GLY A 318 -3.72 -3.34 -4.66
N MET A 319 -2.61 -3.42 -5.41
CA MET A 319 -2.37 -2.54 -6.57
C MET A 319 -3.40 -2.75 -7.68
N ARG A 320 -3.76 -4.02 -7.99
CA ARG A 320 -4.82 -4.32 -8.98
C ARG A 320 -6.16 -3.73 -8.57
N GLN A 321 -6.54 -3.88 -7.30
CA GLN A 321 -7.78 -3.32 -6.77
C GLN A 321 -7.78 -1.79 -6.84
N GLU A 322 -6.67 -1.14 -6.51
CA GLU A 322 -6.53 0.32 -6.61
C GLU A 322 -6.65 0.81 -8.05
N LEU A 323 -5.97 0.17 -9.00
CA LEU A 323 -6.06 0.49 -10.42
C LEU A 323 -7.48 0.31 -10.94
N THR A 324 -8.14 -0.78 -10.55
CA THR A 324 -9.55 -1.04 -10.92
C THR A 324 -10.48 0.04 -10.36
N ALA A 325 -10.29 0.44 -9.10
CA ALA A 325 -11.07 1.51 -8.49
C ALA A 325 -10.89 2.88 -9.19
N ARG A 326 -9.72 3.10 -9.78
CA ARG A 326 -9.42 4.29 -10.62
C ARG A 326 -9.96 4.18 -12.07
N GLY A 327 -10.67 3.10 -12.40
CA GLY A 327 -11.25 2.88 -13.72
C GLY A 327 -10.27 2.36 -14.79
N VAL A 328 -9.07 1.95 -14.38
CA VAL A 328 -8.11 1.29 -15.27
C VAL A 328 -8.57 -0.16 -15.47
N LYS A 329 -8.74 -0.59 -16.71
CA LYS A 329 -9.02 -2.01 -17.01
C LYS A 329 -7.77 -2.82 -16.73
N VAL A 330 -7.75 -3.47 -15.58
CA VAL A 330 -6.70 -4.41 -15.20
C VAL A 330 -7.13 -5.79 -15.67
N ASN A 331 -6.44 -6.35 -16.67
CA ASN A 331 -6.60 -7.75 -17.04
C ASN A 331 -5.75 -8.61 -16.08
N ASP A 332 -6.16 -9.85 -15.84
CA ASP A 332 -5.39 -10.79 -15.00
C ASP A 332 -3.95 -11.01 -15.50
N ASP A 333 -3.73 -10.82 -16.80
CA ASP A 333 -2.43 -10.91 -17.47
C ASP A 333 -1.58 -9.62 -17.38
N MET A 334 -2.06 -8.55 -16.70
CA MET A 334 -1.26 -7.33 -16.56
C MET A 334 -0.03 -7.62 -15.71
N PRO A 335 1.19 -7.53 -16.27
CA PRO A 335 2.40 -7.85 -15.54
C PRO A 335 2.64 -6.79 -14.46
N LEU A 336 2.56 -7.21 -13.22
CA LEU A 336 3.07 -6.46 -12.07
C LEU A 336 4.31 -7.18 -11.56
N PRO A 337 5.52 -6.84 -12.05
CA PRO A 337 6.74 -7.55 -11.70
C PRO A 337 6.95 -7.59 -10.19
N ALA A 338 7.28 -8.76 -9.65
CA ALA A 338 7.48 -8.97 -8.22
C ALA A 338 8.58 -8.07 -7.66
N ASP A 339 9.61 -7.80 -8.45
CA ASP A 339 10.78 -6.99 -8.09
C ASP A 339 10.41 -5.57 -7.65
N LEU A 340 9.33 -5.00 -8.23
CA LEU A 340 8.82 -3.67 -7.85
C LEU A 340 8.30 -3.62 -6.41
N PHE A 341 7.92 -4.77 -5.86
CA PHE A 341 7.32 -4.88 -4.53
C PHE A 341 8.29 -5.48 -3.51
N GLU A 342 9.33 -6.21 -3.95
CA GLU A 342 10.15 -7.04 -3.09
C GLU A 342 10.78 -6.26 -1.93
N GLN A 343 11.39 -5.11 -2.19
CA GLN A 343 12.03 -4.31 -1.16
C GLN A 343 11.04 -3.83 -0.10
N ARG A 344 9.87 -3.34 -0.52
CA ARG A 344 8.80 -2.90 0.37
C ARG A 344 8.18 -4.06 1.14
N ALA A 345 7.97 -5.19 0.47
CA ALA A 345 7.46 -6.41 1.08
C ALA A 345 8.43 -6.93 2.14
N ARG A 346 9.72 -7.00 1.85
CA ARG A 346 10.78 -7.39 2.80
C ARG A 346 10.77 -6.49 4.03
N ARG A 347 10.71 -5.17 3.84
CA ARG A 347 10.61 -4.20 4.93
C ARG A 347 9.39 -4.48 5.82
N ARG A 348 8.21 -4.70 5.22
CA ARG A 348 6.98 -4.99 5.98
C ARG A 348 7.03 -6.30 6.74
N VAL A 349 7.53 -7.36 6.11
CA VAL A 349 7.69 -8.68 6.77
C VAL A 349 8.64 -8.55 7.95
N ASN A 350 9.80 -7.92 7.77
CA ASN A 350 10.80 -7.76 8.83
C ASN A 350 10.24 -6.93 10.00
N LEU A 351 9.59 -5.80 9.72
CA LEU A 351 8.93 -5.00 10.76
C LEU A 351 7.85 -5.80 11.49
N GLY A 352 7.03 -6.56 10.79
CA GLY A 352 6.00 -7.41 11.41
C GLY A 352 6.60 -8.45 12.36
N LEU A 353 7.72 -9.06 11.99
CA LEU A 353 8.44 -10.00 12.82
C LEU A 353 9.05 -9.32 14.06
N ILE A 354 9.71 -8.16 13.89
CA ILE A 354 10.27 -7.36 14.98
C ILE A 354 9.17 -6.92 15.95
N PHE A 355 8.04 -6.41 15.43
CA PHE A 355 6.90 -5.97 16.23
C PHE A 355 6.31 -7.10 17.06
N SER A 356 6.11 -8.26 16.43
CA SER A 356 5.61 -9.45 17.13
C SER A 356 6.48 -9.81 18.34
N GLU A 357 7.79 -9.71 18.19
CA GLU A 357 8.72 -10.01 19.28
C GLU A 357 8.75 -8.90 20.35
N LEU A 358 8.77 -7.62 19.94
CA LEU A 358 8.72 -6.48 20.86
C LEU A 358 7.44 -6.47 21.69
N VAL A 359 6.29 -6.67 21.05
CA VAL A 359 4.98 -6.72 21.72
C VAL A 359 4.96 -7.81 22.77
N LYS A 360 5.48 -9.00 22.44
CA LYS A 360 5.56 -10.14 23.36
C LYS A 360 6.52 -9.89 24.52
N THR A 361 7.73 -9.38 24.23
CA THR A 361 8.80 -9.22 25.22
C THR A 361 8.51 -8.06 26.17
N HIS A 362 7.95 -6.96 25.69
CA HIS A 362 7.72 -5.73 26.45
C HIS A 362 6.24 -5.49 26.79
N ASN A 363 5.34 -6.45 26.47
CA ASN A 363 3.89 -6.34 26.72
C ASN A 363 3.26 -5.05 26.15
N LEU A 364 3.58 -4.75 24.88
CA LEU A 364 3.16 -3.52 24.19
C LEU A 364 1.80 -3.65 23.46
N TYR A 365 0.96 -4.56 23.87
CA TYR A 365 -0.39 -4.72 23.31
C TYR A 365 -1.22 -3.45 23.47
N ALA A 366 -2.06 -3.19 22.46
CA ALA A 366 -3.05 -2.13 22.56
C ALA A 366 -4.00 -2.36 23.74
N ARG A 367 -4.20 -1.33 24.57
CA ARG A 367 -5.15 -1.37 25.68
C ARG A 367 -6.53 -0.92 25.20
N PRO A 368 -7.62 -1.48 25.75
CA PRO A 368 -8.99 -1.12 25.33
C PRO A 368 -9.26 0.38 25.38
N GLU A 369 -8.71 1.10 26.37
CA GLU A 369 -8.88 2.55 26.51
C GLU A 369 -8.19 3.31 25.36
N GLN A 370 -7.02 2.83 24.89
CA GLN A 370 -6.31 3.43 23.76
C GLN A 370 -7.12 3.24 22.47
N VAL A 371 -7.63 2.03 22.25
CA VAL A 371 -8.48 1.71 21.09
C VAL A 371 -9.72 2.60 21.10
N ARG A 372 -10.36 2.73 22.26
CA ARG A 372 -11.54 3.59 22.42
C ARG A 372 -11.22 5.05 22.11
N ALA A 373 -10.16 5.59 22.67
CA ALA A 373 -9.74 6.98 22.42
C ALA A 373 -9.45 7.25 20.94
N MET A 374 -8.81 6.30 20.24
CA MET A 374 -8.55 6.43 18.79
C MET A 374 -9.82 6.37 17.96
N VAL A 375 -10.77 5.49 18.31
CA VAL A 375 -12.08 5.45 17.64
C VAL A 375 -12.85 6.75 17.87
N ASP A 376 -12.86 7.27 19.09
CA ASP A 376 -13.52 8.53 19.42
C ASP A 376 -12.85 9.74 18.70
N GLU A 377 -11.51 9.79 18.62
CA GLU A 377 -10.78 10.84 17.86
C GLU A 377 -11.14 10.79 16.37
N GLN A 378 -11.18 9.59 15.78
CA GLN A 378 -11.53 9.44 14.37
C GLN A 378 -13.01 9.81 14.11
N ALA A 379 -13.91 9.45 15.04
CA ALA A 379 -15.33 9.73 14.94
C ALA A 379 -15.64 11.24 14.97
N GLN A 380 -14.83 12.05 15.69
CA GLN A 380 -15.02 13.53 15.79
C GLN A 380 -14.94 14.25 14.44
N SER A 381 -14.35 13.62 13.41
CA SER A 381 -14.26 14.18 12.06
C SER A 381 -15.56 14.02 11.24
N TYR A 382 -16.58 13.35 11.78
CA TYR A 382 -17.84 13.05 11.10
C TYR A 382 -19.00 13.82 11.71
N GLU A 383 -20.04 14.08 10.92
CA GLU A 383 -21.25 14.77 11.38
C GLU A 383 -22.00 14.03 12.50
N ARG A 384 -21.87 12.69 12.55
CA ARG A 384 -22.52 11.83 13.54
C ARG A 384 -21.51 10.89 14.21
N PRO A 385 -20.73 11.40 15.16
CA PRO A 385 -19.66 10.63 15.82
C PRO A 385 -20.14 9.32 16.45
N GLU A 386 -21.31 9.33 17.10
CA GLU A 386 -21.83 8.14 17.77
C GLU A 386 -22.16 6.99 16.81
N GLU A 387 -22.61 7.29 15.59
CA GLU A 387 -22.89 6.29 14.57
C GLU A 387 -21.60 5.64 14.07
N VAL A 388 -20.54 6.45 13.90
CA VAL A 388 -19.22 6.00 13.51
C VAL A 388 -18.61 5.09 14.58
N VAL A 389 -18.69 5.48 15.84
CA VAL A 389 -18.27 4.62 16.97
C VAL A 389 -18.98 3.27 16.93
N LYS A 390 -20.30 3.26 16.80
CA LYS A 390 -21.09 2.02 16.70
C LYS A 390 -20.66 1.19 15.49
N TRP A 391 -20.36 1.82 14.37
CA TRP A 391 -19.92 1.15 13.16
C TRP A 391 -18.57 0.44 13.35
N PHE A 392 -17.61 1.05 14.07
CA PHE A 392 -16.34 0.39 14.41
C PHE A 392 -16.57 -0.84 15.29
N TYR A 393 -17.37 -0.70 16.33
CA TYR A 393 -17.63 -1.79 17.28
C TYR A 393 -18.56 -2.89 16.73
N ALA A 394 -19.26 -2.66 15.61
CA ALA A 394 -20.12 -3.66 14.98
C ALA A 394 -19.34 -4.79 14.28
N ALA A 395 -18.06 -4.60 13.95
CA ALA A 395 -17.23 -5.59 13.27
C ALA A 395 -15.83 -5.71 13.89
N PRO A 396 -15.45 -6.88 14.43
CA PRO A 396 -14.16 -7.09 15.06
C PRO A 396 -12.95 -6.78 14.14
N GLU A 397 -13.12 -6.96 12.83
CA GLU A 397 -12.05 -6.68 11.85
C GLU A 397 -11.68 -5.20 11.81
N ARG A 398 -12.65 -4.30 11.96
CA ARG A 398 -12.41 -2.85 12.00
C ARG A 398 -11.65 -2.43 13.25
N LEU A 399 -11.96 -3.06 14.38
CA LEU A 399 -11.22 -2.83 15.62
C LEU A 399 -9.78 -3.33 15.55
N ARG A 400 -9.52 -4.45 14.86
CA ARG A 400 -8.15 -4.96 14.68
C ARG A 400 -7.23 -3.96 13.96
N GLU A 401 -7.75 -3.20 13.02
CA GLU A 401 -6.98 -2.13 12.36
C GLU A 401 -6.57 -1.05 13.37
N ILE A 402 -7.52 -0.60 14.19
CA ILE A 402 -7.24 0.38 15.25
C ILE A 402 -6.29 -0.19 16.31
N GLU A 403 -6.50 -1.43 16.73
CA GLU A 403 -5.61 -2.15 17.66
C GLU A 403 -4.17 -2.25 17.11
N SER A 404 -4.03 -2.50 15.81
CA SER A 404 -2.72 -2.53 15.14
C SER A 404 -2.02 -1.18 15.22
N VAL A 405 -2.74 -0.10 14.91
CA VAL A 405 -2.19 1.27 14.99
C VAL A 405 -1.85 1.66 16.43
N ALA A 406 -2.70 1.31 17.41
CA ALA A 406 -2.42 1.56 18.82
C ALA A 406 -1.19 0.78 19.32
N THR A 407 -1.03 -0.45 18.84
CA THR A 407 0.15 -1.28 19.15
C THR A 407 1.42 -0.68 18.54
N GLU A 408 1.35 -0.22 17.28
CA GLU A 408 2.47 0.53 16.69
C GLU A 408 2.83 1.78 17.47
N ASP A 409 1.84 2.56 17.93
CA ASP A 409 2.08 3.74 18.76
C ASP A 409 2.77 3.37 20.09
N ASN A 410 2.41 2.23 20.70
CA ASN A 410 3.09 1.72 21.90
C ASN A 410 4.54 1.33 21.62
N ILE A 411 4.82 0.71 20.46
CA ILE A 411 6.19 0.38 20.03
C ILE A 411 7.01 1.65 19.82
N VAL A 412 6.44 2.64 19.15
CA VAL A 412 7.10 3.95 18.94
C VAL A 412 7.40 4.62 20.27
N ALA A 413 6.43 4.66 21.18
CA ALA A 413 6.61 5.25 22.51
C ALA A 413 7.71 4.52 23.32
N TRP A 414 7.71 3.19 23.28
CA TRP A 414 8.76 2.37 23.91
C TRP A 414 10.14 2.68 23.30
N ALA A 415 10.25 2.70 21.97
CA ALA A 415 11.50 2.96 21.28
C ALA A 415 12.08 4.35 21.59
N LEU A 416 11.21 5.37 21.66
CA LEU A 416 11.61 6.73 22.07
C LEU A 416 12.07 6.81 23.54
N GLY A 417 11.60 5.90 24.40
CA GLY A 417 12.06 5.80 25.78
C GLY A 417 13.44 5.14 25.94
N VAL A 418 13.90 4.39 24.92
CA VAL A 418 15.17 3.66 24.94
C VAL A 418 16.23 4.36 24.09
N ALA A 419 15.87 4.91 22.91
CA ALA A 419 16.79 5.54 21.97
C ALA A 419 17.28 6.93 22.43
N LYS A 420 18.35 7.41 21.80
CA LYS A 420 18.82 8.80 21.98
C LYS A 420 17.95 9.74 21.13
N VAL A 421 17.05 10.45 21.79
CA VAL A 421 16.14 11.38 21.14
C VAL A 421 16.69 12.80 21.23
N THR A 422 16.77 13.50 20.08
CA THR A 422 17.12 14.91 19.98
C THR A 422 15.97 15.69 19.35
N ASP A 423 15.57 16.79 19.99
CA ASP A 423 14.53 17.67 19.42
C ASP A 423 15.11 18.51 18.29
N LYS A 424 14.42 18.53 17.12
CA LYS A 424 14.80 19.29 15.95
C LYS A 424 13.64 20.17 15.49
N THR A 425 13.85 21.48 15.52
CA THR A 425 12.88 22.41 14.91
C THR A 425 12.98 22.28 13.38
N VAL A 426 11.85 22.00 12.73
CA VAL A 426 11.75 21.88 11.27
C VAL A 426 10.92 23.02 10.71
N GLY A 427 11.24 23.45 9.47
CA GLY A 427 10.44 24.44 8.76
C GLY A 427 9.15 23.84 8.21
N PHE A 428 8.12 24.67 8.05
CA PHE A 428 6.83 24.22 7.49
C PHE A 428 6.98 23.62 6.09
N GLU A 429 7.77 24.25 5.21
CA GLU A 429 8.04 23.75 3.86
C GLU A 429 8.85 22.45 3.84
N GLU A 430 9.78 22.30 4.79
CA GLU A 430 10.56 21.06 4.95
C GLU A 430 9.66 19.90 5.35
N LEU A 431 8.71 20.16 6.26
CA LEU A 431 7.81 19.13 6.76
C LEU A 431 6.70 18.78 5.78
N MET A 432 6.08 19.77 5.15
CA MET A 432 4.88 19.62 4.32
C MET A 432 5.19 19.46 2.83
N GLY A 433 6.43 19.74 2.42
CA GLY A 433 6.84 19.86 1.03
C GLY A 433 6.53 21.25 0.46
N LYS A 434 7.21 21.62 -0.61
CA LYS A 434 6.84 22.85 -1.38
C LYS A 434 5.50 22.57 -2.05
N ARG A 435 4.48 23.27 -1.63
CA ARG A 435 3.15 23.30 -2.27
C ARG A 435 3.06 24.43 -3.26
#